data_20780db7d35ff85b52e8257380ebfd13
#
_entry.id   20780db7d35ff85b52e8257380ebfd13
#
_cell.length_a   1.000
_cell.length_b   1.000
_cell.length_c   1.000
_cell.angle_alpha   90.00
_cell.angle_beta   90.00
_cell.angle_gamma   90.00
#
_symmetry.space_group_name_H-M   'P 1'
#
loop_
_entity.id
_entity.type
_entity.pdbx_description
1 polymer ?
#
loop_
_entity_poly.entity_id
_entity_poly.type
_entity_poly.pdbx_seq_one_letter_code
_entity_poly.pdbx_strand_id
1 'polypeptide(L)'
;RFTDYANSKGVEVGLWTQSDLKPTLYDNEGKVIAPHLRRDVEKEVNIGGVRAVKTDVAWVGSGFSMALNSVKTAADTIEEAQYRPFVVSLFGWNGTQRYATIWSGDQKGGLWEYIRFHIPSYIGAGLSGIPYVGSDMDGIYGGDAPIIQTRDYQWKAFTPVIIDMYGWGSTVKNPAANGG
;
A
#
# COMPACT_ATOMS: atom_id res chain seq x y z
N ARG A 1 -22.65 4.78 -6.81
CA ARG A 1 -21.32 4.14 -6.99
C ARG A 1 -20.91 3.41 -5.73
N PHE A 2 -19.94 2.51 -5.82
CA PHE A 2 -19.38 1.84 -4.64
C PHE A 2 -18.76 2.85 -3.66
N THR A 3 -18.01 3.80 -4.19
CA THR A 3 -17.40 4.89 -3.41
C THR A 3 -18.42 5.75 -2.69
N ASP A 4 -19.52 6.09 -3.33
CA ASP A 4 -20.59 6.89 -2.70
C ASP A 4 -21.23 6.12 -1.52
N TYR A 5 -21.42 4.80 -1.69
CA TYR A 5 -21.93 3.96 -0.62
C TYR A 5 -20.93 3.85 0.54
N ALA A 6 -19.65 3.61 0.27
CA ALA A 6 -18.61 3.55 1.29
C ALA A 6 -18.53 4.86 2.08
N ASN A 7 -18.51 5.99 1.36
CA ASN A 7 -18.46 7.32 1.96
C ASN A 7 -19.70 7.60 2.85
N SER A 8 -20.88 7.10 2.46
CA SER A 8 -22.08 7.21 3.29
C SER A 8 -21.99 6.44 4.61
N LYS A 9 -21.02 5.53 4.71
CA LYS A 9 -20.69 4.78 5.94
C LYS A 9 -19.46 5.32 6.67
N GLY A 10 -18.93 6.46 6.24
CA GLY A 10 -17.72 7.05 6.83
C GLY A 10 -16.43 6.33 6.43
N VAL A 11 -16.46 5.59 5.33
CA VAL A 11 -15.31 4.84 4.82
C VAL A 11 -14.82 5.45 3.51
N GLU A 12 -13.56 5.83 3.45
CA GLU A 12 -12.92 6.25 2.22
C GLU A 12 -12.41 5.04 1.42
N VAL A 13 -12.48 5.14 0.10
CA VAL A 13 -12.03 4.07 -0.80
C VAL A 13 -10.63 4.36 -1.31
N GLY A 14 -9.76 3.36 -1.19
CA GLY A 14 -8.44 3.38 -1.79
C GLY A 14 -8.31 2.35 -2.90
N LEU A 15 -7.46 2.61 -3.87
CA LEU A 15 -7.11 1.67 -4.92
C LEU A 15 -5.62 1.36 -4.92
N TRP A 16 -5.34 0.12 -5.26
CA TRP A 16 -4.01 -0.41 -5.52
C TRP A 16 -3.97 -1.05 -6.90
N THR A 17 -2.90 -0.81 -7.64
CA THR A 17 -2.69 -1.44 -8.94
C THR A 17 -1.19 -1.51 -9.26
N GLN A 18 -0.82 -2.52 -9.99
CA GLN A 18 0.52 -2.75 -10.51
C GLN A 18 0.66 -2.35 -11.98
N SER A 19 -0.35 -1.70 -12.55
CA SER A 19 -0.48 -1.55 -14.00
C SER A 19 0.63 -0.78 -14.69
N ASP A 20 1.30 0.15 -13.99
CA ASP A 20 2.33 1.01 -14.60
C ASP A 20 3.66 0.32 -14.87
N LEU A 21 3.82 -0.89 -14.40
CA LEU A 21 5.13 -1.47 -14.15
C LEU A 21 5.48 -2.59 -15.12
N LYS A 22 4.52 -3.04 -15.90
CA LYS A 22 4.74 -4.09 -16.89
C LYS A 22 4.81 -3.47 -18.29
N PRO A 23 5.95 -3.55 -18.96
CA PRO A 23 6.04 -3.10 -20.33
C PRO A 23 5.09 -3.91 -21.22
N THR A 24 4.62 -3.32 -22.29
CA THR A 24 3.92 -4.06 -23.35
C THR A 24 4.86 -5.13 -23.88
N LEU A 25 4.42 -6.38 -23.82
CA LEU A 25 5.16 -7.50 -24.35
C LEU A 25 4.63 -7.84 -25.76
N TYR A 26 5.56 -8.10 -26.67
CA TYR A 26 5.29 -8.48 -28.02
C TYR A 26 5.87 -9.88 -28.29
N ASP A 27 5.23 -10.65 -29.16
CA ASP A 27 5.81 -11.87 -29.72
C ASP A 27 6.85 -11.54 -30.79
N ASN A 28 7.42 -12.60 -31.38
CA ASN A 28 8.44 -12.47 -32.44
C ASN A 28 7.88 -11.87 -33.75
N GLU A 29 6.57 -11.82 -33.89
CA GLU A 29 5.86 -11.25 -35.04
C GLU A 29 5.43 -9.80 -34.77
N GLY A 30 5.73 -9.26 -33.59
CA GLY A 30 5.35 -7.91 -33.19
C GLY A 30 3.90 -7.77 -32.69
N LYS A 31 3.22 -8.89 -32.45
CA LYS A 31 1.86 -8.87 -31.90
C LYS A 31 1.90 -8.72 -30.37
N VAL A 32 1.00 -7.93 -29.83
CA VAL A 32 0.87 -7.72 -28.39
C VAL A 32 0.39 -8.99 -27.71
N ILE A 33 1.24 -9.55 -26.81
CA ILE A 33 0.91 -10.69 -25.97
C ILE A 33 0.42 -10.23 -24.58
N ALA A 34 1.00 -9.14 -24.05
CA ALA A 34 0.57 -8.54 -22.81
C ALA A 34 0.62 -7.01 -22.94
N PRO A 35 -0.53 -6.34 -22.94
CA PRO A 35 -0.57 -4.89 -23.07
C PRO A 35 0.01 -4.23 -21.81
N HIS A 36 0.64 -3.08 -22.00
CA HIS A 36 0.97 -2.19 -20.90
C HIS A 36 -0.31 -1.59 -20.35
N LEU A 37 -0.60 -1.87 -19.09
CA LEU A 37 -1.73 -1.28 -18.38
C LEU A 37 -1.23 -0.04 -17.65
N ARG A 38 -1.49 1.11 -18.20
CA ARG A 38 -1.15 2.38 -17.56
C ARG A 38 -2.19 2.73 -16.50
N ARG A 39 -1.71 3.05 -15.31
CA ARG A 39 -2.57 3.56 -14.24
C ARG A 39 -3.02 4.98 -14.57
N ASP A 40 -4.29 5.23 -14.36
CA ASP A 40 -4.90 6.54 -14.54
C ASP A 40 -5.44 7.04 -13.18
N VAL A 41 -4.57 7.62 -12.39
CA VAL A 41 -4.89 8.14 -11.04
C VAL A 41 -5.93 9.25 -11.12
N GLU A 42 -5.87 10.08 -12.15
CA GLU A 42 -6.85 11.15 -12.37
C GLU A 42 -8.26 10.59 -12.55
N LYS A 43 -8.40 9.55 -13.35
CA LYS A 43 -9.68 8.86 -13.53
C LYS A 43 -10.15 8.15 -12.26
N GLU A 44 -9.23 7.52 -11.52
CA GLU A 44 -9.54 6.87 -10.24
C GLU A 44 -10.12 7.88 -9.24
N VAL A 45 -9.50 9.06 -9.13
CA VAL A 45 -9.91 10.11 -8.20
C VAL A 45 -11.17 10.83 -8.68
N ASN A 46 -11.15 11.41 -9.89
CA ASN A 46 -12.20 12.32 -10.36
C ASN A 46 -13.48 11.58 -10.80
N ILE A 47 -13.35 10.40 -11.37
CA ILE A 47 -14.49 9.60 -11.84
C ILE A 47 -14.82 8.50 -10.82
N GLY A 48 -13.82 7.80 -10.33
CA GLY A 48 -13.99 6.72 -9.36
C GLY A 48 -14.39 7.19 -7.97
N GLY A 49 -14.02 8.39 -7.58
CA GLY A 49 -14.24 8.92 -6.23
C GLY A 49 -13.27 8.35 -5.21
N VAL A 50 -12.10 7.90 -5.66
CA VAL A 50 -11.04 7.33 -4.84
C VAL A 50 -10.30 8.45 -4.11
N ARG A 51 -9.99 8.25 -2.83
CA ARG A 51 -9.32 9.24 -1.97
C ARG A 51 -8.03 8.73 -1.35
N ALA A 52 -7.76 7.43 -1.51
CA ALA A 52 -6.51 6.82 -1.10
C ALA A 52 -5.89 6.06 -2.26
N VAL A 53 -4.57 6.13 -2.39
CA VAL A 53 -3.84 5.47 -3.48
C VAL A 53 -2.65 4.74 -2.89
N LYS A 54 -2.51 3.46 -3.21
CA LYS A 54 -1.29 2.72 -2.92
C LYS A 54 -0.45 2.64 -4.18
N THR A 55 0.77 3.17 -4.12
CA THR A 55 1.80 3.00 -5.14
C THR A 55 2.71 1.86 -4.72
N ASP A 56 2.74 0.80 -5.51
CA ASP A 56 3.39 -0.44 -5.15
C ASP A 56 4.29 -0.93 -6.28
N VAL A 57 5.06 -1.96 -5.97
CA VAL A 57 5.82 -2.74 -6.96
C VAL A 57 7.00 -2.00 -7.58
N ALA A 58 7.76 -1.34 -6.75
CA ALA A 58 9.03 -0.72 -7.14
C ALA A 58 10.06 -1.73 -7.72
N TRP A 59 9.91 -3.01 -7.44
CA TRP A 59 10.84 -4.04 -7.90
C TRP A 59 10.73 -4.39 -9.39
N VAL A 60 9.77 -3.86 -10.11
CA VAL A 60 9.59 -4.15 -11.54
C VAL A 60 10.43 -3.23 -12.43
N GLY A 61 11.31 -2.43 -11.86
CA GLY A 61 12.23 -1.54 -12.57
C GLY A 61 11.96 -0.05 -12.37
N SER A 62 12.50 0.77 -13.25
CA SER A 62 12.42 2.23 -13.21
C SER A 62 11.04 2.78 -13.57
N GLY A 63 10.00 2.16 -13.05
CA GLY A 63 8.64 2.60 -13.30
C GLY A 63 8.22 3.78 -12.44
N PHE A 64 6.99 4.17 -12.61
CA PHE A 64 6.34 5.25 -11.89
C PHE A 64 6.47 5.12 -10.36
N SER A 65 6.35 3.90 -9.83
CA SER A 65 6.43 3.64 -8.38
C SER A 65 7.84 3.86 -7.79
N MET A 66 8.87 3.92 -8.60
CA MET A 66 10.25 4.16 -8.17
C MET A 66 10.59 5.63 -7.98
N ALA A 67 9.75 6.53 -8.46
CA ALA A 67 10.09 7.94 -8.52
C ALA A 67 9.26 8.76 -7.54
N LEU A 68 9.89 9.75 -6.91
CA LEU A 68 9.21 10.73 -6.08
C LEU A 68 8.05 11.40 -6.83
N ASN A 69 8.19 11.60 -8.13
CA ASN A 69 7.17 12.21 -8.97
C ASN A 69 5.87 11.42 -9.01
N SER A 70 5.92 10.09 -8.91
CA SER A 70 4.70 9.28 -8.93
C SER A 70 3.87 9.47 -7.66
N VAL A 71 4.57 9.48 -6.54
CA VAL A 71 3.95 9.71 -5.23
C VAL A 71 3.37 11.11 -5.16
N LYS A 72 4.14 12.09 -5.64
CA LYS A 72 3.71 13.49 -5.74
C LYS A 72 2.48 13.62 -6.65
N THR A 73 2.51 13.04 -7.85
CA THR A 73 1.38 13.08 -8.77
C THR A 73 0.11 12.49 -8.14
N ALA A 74 0.22 11.37 -7.43
CA ALA A 74 -0.92 10.78 -6.75
C ALA A 74 -1.48 11.71 -5.66
N ALA A 75 -0.61 12.33 -4.88
CA ALA A 75 -1.01 13.27 -3.83
C ALA A 75 -1.64 14.54 -4.43
N ASP A 76 -0.99 15.14 -5.41
CA ASP A 76 -1.47 16.37 -6.08
C ASP A 76 -2.86 16.13 -6.70
N THR A 77 -3.06 15.01 -7.39
CA THR A 77 -4.36 14.68 -8.00
C THR A 77 -5.49 14.61 -6.99
N ILE A 78 -5.22 14.03 -5.81
CA ILE A 78 -6.23 13.96 -4.73
C ILE A 78 -6.49 15.35 -4.16
N GLU A 79 -5.44 16.17 -3.98
CA GLU A 79 -5.54 17.52 -3.45
C GLU A 79 -6.25 18.46 -4.42
N GLU A 80 -5.98 18.37 -5.72
CA GLU A 80 -6.67 19.12 -6.77
C GLU A 80 -8.18 18.80 -6.82
N ALA A 81 -8.54 17.56 -6.48
CA ALA A 81 -9.94 17.15 -6.28
C ALA A 81 -10.55 17.63 -4.95
N GLN A 82 -9.84 18.49 -4.21
CA GLN A 82 -10.25 19.08 -2.93
C GLN A 82 -10.40 18.07 -1.79
N TYR A 83 -9.60 16.99 -1.82
CA TYR A 83 -9.53 16.01 -0.75
C TYR A 83 -8.17 16.02 -0.07
N ARG A 84 -8.15 15.56 1.17
CA ARG A 84 -6.88 15.34 1.87
C ARG A 84 -6.19 14.10 1.29
N PRO A 85 -4.98 14.22 0.74
CA PRO A 85 -4.27 13.09 0.17
C PRO A 85 -3.95 12.01 1.19
N PHE A 86 -4.19 10.75 0.83
CA PHE A 86 -3.69 9.60 1.55
C PHE A 86 -3.04 8.65 0.55
N VAL A 87 -1.73 8.70 0.49
CA VAL A 87 -0.93 7.86 -0.41
C VAL A 87 -0.08 6.92 0.43
N VAL A 88 -0.11 5.64 0.10
CA VAL A 88 0.74 4.60 0.69
C VAL A 88 1.76 4.17 -0.34
N SER A 89 3.04 4.26 -0.02
CA SER A 89 4.11 4.00 -0.98
C SER A 89 5.19 3.10 -0.42
N LEU A 90 5.73 2.24 -1.27
CA LEU A 90 6.96 1.50 -1.01
C LEU A 90 8.20 2.40 -1.13
N PHE A 91 8.07 3.52 -1.82
CA PHE A 91 9.15 4.46 -2.06
C PHE A 91 9.39 5.34 -0.84
N GLY A 92 10.53 5.18 -0.19
CA GLY A 92 10.85 5.81 1.09
C GLY A 92 12.06 6.77 1.06
N TRP A 93 12.43 7.33 -0.09
CA TRP A 93 13.50 8.32 -0.18
C TRP A 93 13.12 9.65 0.47
N ASN A 94 14.13 10.43 0.84
CA ASN A 94 13.95 11.78 1.38
C ASN A 94 13.07 12.64 0.48
N GLY A 95 12.05 13.26 1.08
CA GLY A 95 11.05 14.04 0.38
C GLY A 95 9.73 13.33 0.17
N THR A 96 9.70 11.99 0.18
CA THR A 96 8.47 11.19 0.02
C THR A 96 7.48 11.44 1.17
N GLN A 97 7.96 11.67 2.37
CA GLN A 97 7.13 11.97 3.55
C GLN A 97 6.23 13.21 3.38
N ARG A 98 6.49 14.05 2.40
CA ARG A 98 5.64 15.20 2.06
C ARG A 98 4.33 14.78 1.38
N TYR A 99 4.33 13.62 0.78
CA TYR A 99 3.26 13.17 -0.12
C TYR A 99 2.64 11.84 0.28
N ALA A 100 3.38 11.00 1.01
CA ALA A 100 2.94 9.64 1.29
C ALA A 100 3.34 9.14 2.67
N THR A 101 2.57 8.17 3.13
CA THR A 101 2.93 7.21 4.17
C THR A 101 3.84 6.15 3.56
N ILE A 102 4.90 5.81 4.24
CA ILE A 102 5.83 4.77 3.80
C ILE A 102 5.32 3.41 4.29
N TRP A 103 5.20 2.48 3.38
CA TRP A 103 4.89 1.08 3.68
C TRP A 103 6.15 0.24 3.58
N SER A 104 6.34 -0.65 4.54
CA SER A 104 7.58 -1.43 4.66
C SER A 104 7.71 -2.58 3.65
N GLY A 105 6.70 -2.83 2.84
CA GLY A 105 6.71 -3.88 1.82
C GLY A 105 6.16 -5.22 2.29
N ASP A 106 6.23 -6.20 1.41
CA ASP A 106 5.73 -7.55 1.63
C ASP A 106 6.65 -8.34 2.57
N GLN A 107 6.19 -8.64 3.76
CA GLN A 107 6.92 -9.46 4.72
C GLN A 107 6.11 -10.68 5.15
N LYS A 108 6.84 -11.70 5.61
CA LYS A 108 6.26 -12.88 6.23
C LYS A 108 5.94 -12.59 7.71
N GLY A 109 4.70 -12.86 8.11
CA GLY A 109 4.26 -12.81 9.50
C GLY A 109 4.54 -14.09 10.29
N GLY A 110 3.95 -14.16 11.48
CA GLY A 110 4.06 -15.33 12.36
C GLY A 110 5.42 -15.50 13.03
N LEU A 111 6.28 -14.49 12.98
CA LEU A 111 7.65 -14.51 13.47
C LEU A 111 7.91 -13.34 14.41
N TRP A 112 8.59 -13.59 15.55
CA TRP A 112 9.03 -12.52 16.44
C TRP A 112 10.00 -11.54 15.76
N GLU A 113 10.77 -12.02 14.80
CA GLU A 113 11.71 -11.23 13.99
C GLU A 113 10.99 -10.12 13.22
N TYR A 114 9.76 -10.36 12.81
CA TYR A 114 8.92 -9.35 12.16
C TYR A 114 8.71 -8.12 13.06
N ILE A 115 8.28 -8.34 14.32
CA ILE A 115 8.09 -7.26 15.29
C ILE A 115 9.43 -6.62 15.66
N ARG A 116 10.46 -7.44 15.93
CA ARG A 116 11.80 -6.98 16.28
C ARG A 116 12.44 -6.12 15.20
N PHE A 117 12.16 -6.38 13.93
CA PHE A 117 12.62 -5.57 12.81
C PHE A 117 11.86 -4.25 12.71
N HIS A 118 10.54 -4.26 12.85
CA HIS A 118 9.72 -3.08 12.59
C HIS A 118 9.85 -2.00 13.68
N ILE A 119 9.94 -2.36 14.95
CA ILE A 119 10.04 -1.38 16.04
C ILE A 119 11.24 -0.43 15.84
N PRO A 120 12.48 -0.91 15.71
CA PRO A 120 13.60 -0.01 15.47
C PRO A 120 13.54 0.69 14.12
N SER A 121 12.97 0.05 13.08
CA SER A 121 12.79 0.67 11.77
C SER A 121 11.86 1.88 11.83
N TYR A 122 10.78 1.81 12.59
CA TYR A 122 9.86 2.94 12.77
C TYR A 122 10.50 4.07 13.56
N ILE A 123 11.26 3.74 14.61
CA ILE A 123 12.02 4.72 15.39
C ILE A 123 13.04 5.42 14.49
N GLY A 124 13.80 4.66 13.71
CA GLY A 124 14.78 5.19 12.77
C GLY A 124 14.16 6.09 11.70
N ALA A 125 13.01 5.69 11.15
CA ALA A 125 12.26 6.51 10.20
C ALA A 125 11.81 7.83 10.83
N GLY A 126 11.25 7.79 12.04
CA GLY A 126 10.84 8.99 12.77
C GLY A 126 12.01 9.94 13.04
N LEU A 127 13.16 9.42 13.47
CA LEU A 127 14.39 10.20 13.65
C LEU A 127 14.93 10.79 12.35
N SER A 128 14.60 10.16 11.22
CA SER A 128 14.96 10.63 9.87
C SER A 128 13.91 11.57 9.24
N GLY A 129 12.92 12.02 10.02
CA GLY A 129 11.89 12.93 9.55
C GLY A 129 10.80 12.26 8.71
N ILE A 130 10.65 10.94 8.81
CA ILE A 130 9.58 10.15 8.16
C ILE A 130 8.61 9.66 9.25
N PRO A 131 7.64 10.49 9.66
CA PRO A 131 6.80 10.16 10.81
C PRO A 131 5.70 9.15 10.51
N TYR A 132 5.30 9.01 9.25
CA TYR A 132 4.22 8.13 8.83
C TYR A 132 4.77 6.88 8.15
N VAL A 133 4.91 5.82 8.92
CA VAL A 133 5.33 4.50 8.47
C VAL A 133 4.27 3.48 8.85
N GLY A 134 3.96 2.58 7.94
CA GLY A 134 3.05 1.46 8.17
C GLY A 134 3.66 0.14 7.71
N SER A 135 3.16 -0.95 8.27
CA SER A 135 3.42 -2.30 7.81
C SER A 135 2.16 -3.13 7.91
N ASP A 136 2.06 -4.15 7.07
CA ASP A 136 0.92 -5.06 7.10
C ASP A 136 0.83 -5.76 8.45
N MET A 137 -0.38 -5.92 8.98
CA MET A 137 -0.61 -6.59 10.24
C MET A 137 -0.20 -8.06 10.14
N ASP A 138 0.73 -8.50 10.99
CA ASP A 138 1.34 -9.83 10.96
C ASP A 138 1.91 -10.20 9.58
N GLY A 139 2.42 -9.20 8.84
CA GLY A 139 2.90 -9.35 7.47
C GLY A 139 1.80 -9.64 6.46
N ILE A 140 2.07 -9.36 5.18
CA ILE A 140 1.07 -9.53 4.12
C ILE A 140 0.67 -11.00 3.92
N TYR A 141 1.58 -11.94 4.18
CA TYR A 141 1.32 -13.35 3.98
C TYR A 141 0.65 -14.02 5.18
N GLY A 142 0.52 -13.29 6.31
CA GLY A 142 0.07 -13.84 7.58
C GLY A 142 1.03 -14.88 8.15
N GLY A 143 0.81 -15.30 9.39
CA GLY A 143 1.74 -16.20 10.04
C GLY A 143 1.15 -17.38 10.77
N ASP A 144 -0.17 -17.52 10.83
CA ASP A 144 -0.89 -18.57 11.58
C ASP A 144 -0.39 -18.71 13.06
N ALA A 145 0.11 -17.63 13.64
CA ALA A 145 0.65 -17.58 15.00
C ALA A 145 -0.14 -16.56 15.84
N PRO A 146 -1.26 -16.94 16.47
CA PRO A 146 -2.16 -16.01 17.16
C PRO A 146 -1.48 -15.14 18.22
N ILE A 147 -0.48 -15.67 18.92
CA ILE A 147 0.27 -14.91 19.91
C ILE A 147 1.04 -13.75 19.25
N ILE A 148 1.73 -14.03 18.16
CA ILE A 148 2.52 -13.02 17.43
C ILE A 148 1.61 -11.99 16.79
N GLN A 149 0.54 -12.43 16.17
CA GLN A 149 -0.49 -11.56 15.62
C GLN A 149 -1.04 -10.60 16.70
N THR A 150 -1.43 -11.14 17.87
CA THR A 150 -1.91 -10.33 18.99
C THR A 150 -0.87 -9.30 19.42
N ARG A 151 0.41 -9.68 19.51
CA ARG A 151 1.49 -8.77 19.89
C ARG A 151 1.75 -7.71 18.84
N ASP A 152 1.61 -8.08 17.57
CA ASP A 152 1.74 -7.13 16.47
C ASP A 152 0.64 -6.07 16.50
N TYR A 153 -0.61 -6.45 16.75
CA TYR A 153 -1.70 -5.49 16.98
C TYR A 153 -1.42 -4.57 18.18
N GLN A 154 -0.93 -5.14 19.29
CA GLN A 154 -0.70 -4.37 20.50
C GLN A 154 0.34 -3.26 20.33
N TRP A 155 1.48 -3.54 19.71
CA TRP A 155 2.48 -2.50 19.52
C TRP A 155 2.10 -1.52 18.39
N LYS A 156 1.46 -2.01 17.32
CA LYS A 156 1.00 -1.16 16.22
C LYS A 156 -0.13 -0.21 16.60
N ALA A 157 -0.85 -0.48 17.69
CA ALA A 157 -1.80 0.48 18.25
C ALA A 157 -1.14 1.82 18.66
N PHE A 158 0.19 1.85 18.82
CA PHE A 158 0.97 3.05 19.10
C PHE A 158 1.66 3.63 17.85
N THR A 159 1.38 3.10 16.67
CA THR A 159 1.95 3.59 15.42
C THR A 159 0.97 4.51 14.69
N PRO A 160 1.48 5.42 13.83
CA PRO A 160 0.62 6.40 13.16
C PRO A 160 -0.28 5.79 12.09
N VAL A 161 0.08 4.60 11.57
CA VAL A 161 -0.65 3.92 10.49
C VAL A 161 -0.72 2.43 10.76
N ILE A 162 -1.93 1.91 10.70
CA ILE A 162 -2.18 0.46 10.73
C ILE A 162 -2.65 0.06 9.33
N ILE A 163 -1.98 -0.93 8.75
CA ILE A 163 -2.36 -1.52 7.48
C ILE A 163 -2.75 -2.97 7.76
N ASP A 164 -4.00 -3.30 7.50
CA ASP A 164 -4.50 -4.66 7.67
C ASP A 164 -4.75 -5.28 6.29
N MET A 165 -3.95 -6.27 5.93
CA MET A 165 -4.05 -7.01 4.68
C MET A 165 -3.81 -8.50 4.96
N TYR A 166 -4.50 -9.00 5.96
CA TYR A 166 -4.32 -10.36 6.44
C TYR A 166 -4.68 -11.41 5.39
N GLY A 167 -3.82 -12.40 5.27
CA GLY A 167 -4.13 -13.63 4.54
C GLY A 167 -3.83 -13.63 3.05
N TRP A 168 -3.11 -12.65 2.52
CA TRP A 168 -2.61 -12.72 1.15
C TRP A 168 -1.69 -13.93 0.98
N GLY A 169 -2.10 -14.89 0.15
CA GLY A 169 -1.34 -16.12 -0.06
C GLY A 169 -1.44 -17.16 1.06
N SER A 170 -2.16 -16.90 2.15
CA SER A 170 -2.41 -17.90 3.17
C SER A 170 -3.46 -18.92 2.69
N THR A 171 -3.42 -20.11 3.28
CA THR A 171 -4.45 -21.15 3.06
C THR A 171 -5.80 -20.74 3.66
N VAL A 172 -5.79 -19.81 4.60
CA VAL A 172 -6.99 -19.23 5.23
C VAL A 172 -7.42 -18.00 4.43
N LYS A 173 -8.13 -18.23 3.34
CA LYS A 173 -8.51 -17.17 2.39
C LYS A 173 -9.75 -16.37 2.78
N ASN A 174 -10.43 -16.73 3.84
CA ASN A 174 -11.64 -16.03 4.25
C ASN A 174 -11.78 -16.02 5.77
N PRO A 175 -11.35 -14.95 6.43
CA PRO A 175 -11.50 -14.81 7.89
C PRO A 175 -12.95 -14.94 8.35
N ALA A 176 -13.91 -14.42 7.58
CA ALA A 176 -15.33 -14.51 7.90
C ALA A 176 -15.86 -15.96 7.82
N ALA A 177 -15.30 -16.80 6.95
CA ALA A 177 -15.65 -18.21 6.85
C ALA A 177 -15.08 -19.04 8.01
N ASN A 178 -14.09 -18.53 8.72
CA ASN A 178 -13.43 -19.20 9.83
C ASN A 178 -13.77 -18.58 11.20
N GLY A 179 -14.82 -17.79 11.27
CA GLY A 179 -15.33 -17.22 12.52
C GLY A 179 -14.46 -16.12 13.13
N GLY A 180 -13.63 -15.47 12.31
CA GLY A 180 -12.88 -14.28 12.70
C GLY A 180 -13.74 -13.02 12.67
#